data_34a5145db96ae2fce7efba78b3bfa315
#
_entry.id   34a5145db96ae2fce7efba78b3bfa315
#
_cell.length_a   1.000
_cell.length_b   1.000
_cell.length_c   1.000
_cell.angle_alpha   90.00
_cell.angle_beta   90.00
_cell.angle_gamma   90.00
#
_symmetry.space_group_name_H-M   'P 1'
#
loop_
_entity.id
_entity.type
_entity.pdbx_description
1 polymer ?
#
loop_
_entity_poly.entity_id
_entity_poly.type
_entity_poly.pdbx_seq_one_letter_code
_entity_poly.pdbx_strand_id
1 'polypeptide(L)'
;MRITAVDVTVVNVPLSVPFSSSVGTRVTTTRTVVRIKTDEGLEGIGETFRGRPTAHIIQTLSPEIIGVDPLNIESLLYKFKMVPFFYGYVGFAALAGIEMACWDLLGKASNQPLAVLLGGYVRREIAVSALVFKKPEHCGMQGKELARALAGDGKALVESQKVKVLKLKGSHDPEQDVLNMEALEEALQGTVKLRVDPNAAWTVADTLRMLPRLQKLNMDYLEDPVEGLDALARIRQEAHMPLATNMSVVKPDDVPAAFRLGAVDVILADVHKWGGISPTRKLAATCEFLGLSMSMHSGSELGISTAAHLHVAAATRIIDHAMDTTLTLQESDIIDEPLHDVRGGVLPVPGGPGLGVTINEEKLRYHAAQNERDGDAA
;
A
#
# COMPACT_ATOMS: atom_id res chain seq x y z
N MET A 1 -29.51 -4.91 -10.96
CA MET A 1 -28.94 -3.78 -10.21
C MET A 1 -28.40 -2.75 -11.17
N ARG A 2 -28.64 -1.45 -10.93
CA ARG A 2 -28.16 -0.34 -11.75
C ARG A 2 -27.63 0.76 -10.86
N ILE A 3 -26.51 1.36 -11.25
CA ILE A 3 -25.93 2.52 -10.56
C ILE A 3 -26.85 3.73 -10.73
N THR A 4 -27.23 4.37 -9.64
CA THR A 4 -28.08 5.57 -9.64
C THR A 4 -27.32 6.84 -9.26
N ALA A 5 -26.26 6.73 -8.45
CA ALA A 5 -25.41 7.86 -8.07
C ALA A 5 -23.98 7.40 -7.75
N VAL A 6 -23.03 8.33 -7.94
CA VAL A 6 -21.63 8.19 -7.52
C VAL A 6 -21.28 9.42 -6.70
N ASP A 7 -21.07 9.24 -5.41
CA ASP A 7 -20.65 10.31 -4.51
C ASP A 7 -19.14 10.19 -4.27
N VAL A 8 -18.44 11.31 -4.32
CA VAL A 8 -16.97 11.37 -4.14
C VAL A 8 -16.64 12.38 -3.06
N THR A 9 -15.94 11.97 -2.03
CA THR A 9 -15.54 12.80 -0.90
C THR A 9 -14.04 12.73 -0.70
N VAL A 10 -13.36 13.88 -0.63
CA VAL A 10 -11.94 13.94 -0.27
C VAL A 10 -11.81 14.20 1.22
N VAL A 11 -10.93 13.46 1.89
CA VAL A 11 -10.72 13.54 3.33
C VAL A 11 -9.26 13.76 3.66
N ASN A 12 -8.99 14.46 4.76
CA ASN A 12 -7.67 14.57 5.38
C ASN A 12 -7.73 13.96 6.77
N VAL A 13 -6.91 12.93 7.00
CA VAL A 13 -6.77 12.30 8.32
C VAL A 13 -5.37 12.60 8.84
N PRO A 14 -5.22 13.26 10.01
CA PRO A 14 -3.93 13.57 10.59
C PRO A 14 -3.14 12.31 10.97
N LEU A 15 -1.82 12.42 10.93
CA LEU A 15 -0.91 11.41 11.46
C LEU A 15 -0.57 11.72 12.91
N SER A 16 -0.49 10.71 13.76
CA SER A 16 -0.09 10.80 15.16
C SER A 16 1.35 11.33 15.35
N VAL A 17 2.18 11.16 14.33
CA VAL A 17 3.54 11.67 14.26
C VAL A 17 3.89 12.01 12.81
N PRO A 18 4.62 13.12 12.55
CA PRO A 18 5.08 13.44 11.21
C PRO A 18 5.89 12.28 10.60
N PHE A 19 5.45 11.79 9.44
CA PHE A 19 6.08 10.68 8.75
C PHE A 19 7.12 11.19 7.76
N SER A 20 8.39 10.89 7.99
CA SER A 20 9.51 11.32 7.16
C SER A 20 10.12 10.17 6.36
N SER A 21 10.44 10.46 5.09
CA SER A 21 11.18 9.59 4.16
C SER A 21 12.08 10.43 3.27
N SER A 22 12.81 9.83 2.35
CA SER A 22 13.61 10.56 1.34
C SER A 22 12.76 11.44 0.41
N VAL A 23 11.45 11.15 0.29
CA VAL A 23 10.52 11.92 -0.58
C VAL A 23 9.97 13.16 0.11
N GLY A 24 10.11 13.28 1.43
CA GLY A 24 9.60 14.39 2.22
C GLY A 24 8.96 13.97 3.53
N THR A 25 8.35 14.95 4.21
CA THR A 25 7.63 14.75 5.48
C THR A 25 6.16 15.05 5.31
N ARG A 26 5.30 14.15 5.80
CA ARG A 26 3.84 14.28 5.80
C ARG A 26 3.32 14.32 7.23
N VAL A 27 2.29 15.13 7.46
CA VAL A 27 1.58 15.25 8.74
C VAL A 27 0.12 14.82 8.64
N THR A 28 -0.34 14.56 7.42
CA THR A 28 -1.73 14.23 7.11
C THR A 28 -1.76 13.24 5.95
N THR A 29 -2.76 12.39 5.94
CA THR A 29 -3.08 11.49 4.83
C THR A 29 -4.31 12.03 4.10
N THR A 30 -4.17 12.34 2.80
CA THR A 30 -5.29 12.73 1.93
C THR A 30 -5.78 11.53 1.14
N ARG A 31 -7.09 11.22 1.25
CA ARG A 31 -7.73 10.11 0.53
C ARG A 31 -9.00 10.56 -0.16
N THR A 32 -9.39 9.82 -1.20
CA THR A 32 -10.64 10.01 -1.93
C THR A 32 -11.54 8.81 -1.66
N VAL A 33 -12.69 9.05 -1.07
CA VAL A 33 -13.73 8.06 -0.78
C VAL A 33 -14.75 8.08 -1.88
N VAL A 34 -15.14 6.90 -2.37
CA VAL A 34 -16.12 6.70 -3.44
C VAL A 34 -17.30 5.91 -2.88
N ARG A 35 -18.52 6.40 -3.13
CA ARG A 35 -19.76 5.68 -2.84
C ARG A 35 -20.56 5.48 -4.11
N ILE A 36 -20.96 4.28 -4.38
CA ILE A 36 -21.82 3.92 -5.53
C ILE A 36 -23.15 3.46 -4.99
N LYS A 37 -24.22 4.21 -5.31
CA LYS A 37 -25.61 3.86 -4.94
C LYS A 37 -26.30 3.15 -6.09
N THR A 38 -27.24 2.27 -5.76
CA THR A 38 -27.95 1.46 -6.74
C THR A 38 -29.47 1.58 -6.60
N ASP A 39 -30.21 1.22 -7.65
CA ASP A 39 -31.67 1.16 -7.67
C ASP A 39 -32.29 0.10 -6.75
N GLU A 40 -31.47 -0.83 -6.25
CA GLU A 40 -31.89 -1.86 -5.28
C GLU A 40 -31.62 -1.45 -3.82
N GLY A 41 -31.15 -0.21 -3.59
CA GLY A 41 -30.89 0.33 -2.25
C GLY A 41 -29.59 -0.11 -1.63
N LEU A 42 -28.74 -0.86 -2.34
CA LEU A 42 -27.40 -1.20 -1.90
C LEU A 42 -26.42 -0.04 -2.21
N GLU A 43 -25.46 0.14 -1.31
CA GLU A 43 -24.36 1.07 -1.47
C GLU A 43 -23.02 0.32 -1.39
N GLY A 44 -22.14 0.55 -2.37
CA GLY A 44 -20.76 0.10 -2.37
C GLY A 44 -19.80 1.22 -2.03
N ILE A 45 -18.74 0.89 -1.32
CA ILE A 45 -17.72 1.83 -0.88
C ILE A 45 -16.36 1.48 -1.46
N GLY A 46 -15.59 2.51 -1.80
CA GLY A 46 -14.21 2.40 -2.24
C GLY A 46 -13.38 3.56 -1.71
N GLU A 47 -12.10 3.40 -1.72
CA GLU A 47 -11.15 4.41 -1.28
C GLU A 47 -9.95 4.41 -2.22
N THR A 48 -9.39 5.58 -2.49
CA THR A 48 -8.17 5.70 -3.28
C THR A 48 -7.36 6.92 -2.87
N PHE A 49 -6.15 7.10 -3.42
CA PHE A 49 -5.23 8.17 -3.07
C PHE A 49 -5.26 9.35 -4.07
N ARG A 50 -4.45 10.39 -3.79
CA ARG A 50 -4.28 11.61 -4.59
C ARG A 50 -5.42 12.63 -4.54
N GLY A 51 -6.32 12.54 -3.58
CA GLY A 51 -7.28 13.59 -3.23
C GLY A 51 -8.05 14.17 -4.40
N ARG A 52 -8.08 15.49 -4.52
CA ARG A 52 -8.85 16.23 -5.53
C ARG A 52 -8.55 15.86 -7.00
N PRO A 53 -7.30 15.63 -7.44
CA PRO A 53 -7.04 15.18 -8.81
C PRO A 53 -7.76 13.87 -9.14
N THR A 54 -7.72 12.90 -8.26
CA THR A 54 -8.40 11.61 -8.43
C THR A 54 -9.92 11.78 -8.35
N ALA A 55 -10.41 12.57 -7.39
CA ALA A 55 -11.82 12.88 -7.25
C ALA A 55 -12.40 13.52 -8.51
N HIS A 56 -11.68 14.47 -9.13
CA HIS A 56 -12.09 15.10 -10.38
C HIS A 56 -12.22 14.11 -11.55
N ILE A 57 -11.28 13.18 -11.67
CA ILE A 57 -11.37 12.13 -12.71
C ILE A 57 -12.59 11.25 -12.45
N ILE A 58 -12.82 10.78 -11.22
CA ILE A 58 -13.98 9.97 -10.87
C ILE A 58 -15.28 10.72 -11.20
N GLN A 59 -15.39 11.99 -10.83
CA GLN A 59 -16.55 12.82 -11.14
C GLN A 59 -16.77 12.98 -12.65
N THR A 60 -15.70 13.10 -13.43
CA THR A 60 -15.76 13.16 -14.90
C THR A 60 -16.29 11.85 -15.51
N LEU A 61 -15.93 10.71 -14.94
CA LEU A 61 -16.37 9.38 -15.40
C LEU A 61 -17.77 9.02 -14.90
N SER A 62 -18.24 9.61 -13.81
CA SER A 62 -19.49 9.25 -13.12
C SER A 62 -20.73 9.25 -14.04
N PRO A 63 -20.97 10.25 -14.95
CA PRO A 63 -22.10 10.23 -15.83
C PRO A 63 -22.16 9.00 -16.76
N GLU A 64 -20.98 8.44 -17.08
CA GLU A 64 -20.90 7.29 -17.98
C GLU A 64 -21.15 5.95 -17.29
N ILE A 65 -21.11 5.90 -15.97
CA ILE A 65 -21.40 4.68 -15.20
C ILE A 65 -22.81 4.66 -14.62
N ILE A 66 -23.53 5.78 -14.60
CA ILE A 66 -24.95 5.79 -14.24
C ILE A 66 -25.75 4.89 -15.18
N GLY A 67 -26.62 4.04 -14.60
CA GLY A 67 -27.41 3.03 -15.32
C GLY A 67 -26.64 1.76 -15.69
N VAL A 68 -25.32 1.71 -15.48
CA VAL A 68 -24.52 0.48 -15.66
C VAL A 68 -24.78 -0.49 -14.51
N ASP A 69 -24.68 -1.77 -14.79
CA ASP A 69 -24.71 -2.82 -13.76
C ASP A 69 -23.32 -2.92 -13.09
N PRO A 70 -23.19 -2.55 -11.78
CA PRO A 70 -21.91 -2.54 -11.08
C PRO A 70 -21.31 -3.94 -10.91
N LEU A 71 -22.11 -5.01 -11.06
CA LEU A 71 -21.61 -6.38 -10.91
C LEU A 71 -20.82 -6.84 -12.15
N ASN A 72 -20.95 -6.15 -13.29
CA ASN A 72 -20.19 -6.42 -14.51
C ASN A 72 -18.82 -5.70 -14.49
N ILE A 73 -17.99 -5.97 -13.49
CA ILE A 73 -16.73 -5.29 -13.20
C ILE A 73 -15.76 -5.32 -14.40
N GLU A 74 -15.59 -6.46 -15.05
CA GLU A 74 -14.71 -6.56 -16.24
C GLU A 74 -15.20 -5.68 -17.39
N SER A 75 -16.50 -5.58 -17.61
CA SER A 75 -17.08 -4.70 -18.64
C SER A 75 -16.82 -3.23 -18.32
N LEU A 76 -16.91 -2.84 -17.04
CA LEU A 76 -16.59 -1.50 -16.57
C LEU A 76 -15.11 -1.17 -16.80
N LEU A 77 -14.20 -2.06 -16.41
CA LEU A 77 -12.76 -1.89 -16.64
C LEU A 77 -12.42 -1.81 -18.13
N TYR A 78 -13.09 -2.62 -18.96
CA TYR A 78 -12.90 -2.56 -20.41
C TYR A 78 -13.38 -1.24 -21.01
N LYS A 79 -14.53 -0.73 -20.57
CA LYS A 79 -15.08 0.57 -20.98
C LYS A 79 -14.07 1.69 -20.72
N PHE A 80 -13.41 1.66 -19.57
CA PHE A 80 -12.49 2.71 -19.13
C PHE A 80 -11.01 2.38 -19.35
N LYS A 81 -10.68 1.38 -20.17
CA LYS A 81 -9.29 0.96 -20.42
C LYS A 81 -8.35 2.07 -20.89
N MET A 82 -8.89 3.14 -21.48
CA MET A 82 -8.11 4.29 -21.95
C MET A 82 -7.88 5.37 -20.89
N VAL A 83 -8.52 5.29 -19.74
CA VAL A 83 -8.37 6.29 -18.66
C VAL A 83 -6.90 6.40 -18.21
N PRO A 84 -6.17 5.31 -17.94
CA PRO A 84 -4.76 5.43 -17.58
C PRO A 84 -3.87 5.97 -18.70
N PHE A 85 -4.25 5.79 -19.98
CA PHE A 85 -3.52 6.38 -21.09
C PHE A 85 -3.58 7.91 -21.06
N PHE A 86 -4.77 8.48 -20.80
CA PHE A 86 -4.96 9.94 -20.78
C PHE A 86 -4.53 10.59 -19.47
N TYR A 87 -4.71 9.91 -18.32
CA TYR A 87 -4.48 10.47 -16.99
C TYR A 87 -3.31 9.81 -16.25
N GLY A 88 -2.62 8.87 -16.87
CA GLY A 88 -1.47 8.19 -16.30
C GLY A 88 -1.80 7.48 -14.98
N TYR A 89 -0.89 7.58 -14.06
CA TYR A 89 -0.97 6.94 -12.75
C TYR A 89 -2.21 7.33 -11.92
N VAL A 90 -2.66 8.60 -12.02
CA VAL A 90 -3.87 9.07 -11.33
C VAL A 90 -5.14 8.44 -11.93
N GLY A 91 -5.10 8.09 -13.23
CA GLY A 91 -6.19 7.36 -13.89
C GLY A 91 -6.39 5.96 -13.32
N PHE A 92 -5.30 5.22 -13.03
CA PHE A 92 -5.40 3.94 -12.32
C PHE A 92 -6.02 4.10 -10.93
N ALA A 93 -5.59 5.12 -10.18
CA ALA A 93 -6.15 5.42 -8.87
C ALA A 93 -7.65 5.71 -8.93
N ALA A 94 -8.11 6.48 -9.92
CA ALA A 94 -9.53 6.77 -10.10
C ALA A 94 -10.34 5.51 -10.37
N LEU A 95 -9.86 4.63 -11.25
CA LEU A 95 -10.51 3.35 -11.55
C LEU A 95 -10.53 2.43 -10.33
N ALA A 96 -9.47 2.41 -9.54
CA ALA A 96 -9.39 1.59 -8.34
C ALA A 96 -10.48 1.92 -7.31
N GLY A 97 -10.77 3.20 -7.08
CA GLY A 97 -11.84 3.61 -6.17
C GLY A 97 -13.22 3.16 -6.64
N ILE A 98 -13.51 3.30 -7.94
CA ILE A 98 -14.77 2.85 -8.56
C ILE A 98 -14.87 1.33 -8.51
N GLU A 99 -13.83 0.63 -8.91
CA GLU A 99 -13.80 -0.84 -9.01
C GLU A 99 -13.91 -1.50 -7.64
N MET A 100 -13.25 -0.94 -6.62
CA MET A 100 -13.36 -1.40 -5.23
C MET A 100 -14.80 -1.29 -4.73
N ALA A 101 -15.49 -0.18 -5.01
CA ALA A 101 -16.89 0.00 -4.65
C ALA A 101 -17.81 -1.02 -5.37
N CYS A 102 -17.51 -1.39 -6.61
CA CYS A 102 -18.22 -2.43 -7.33
C CYS A 102 -18.02 -3.83 -6.71
N TRP A 103 -16.80 -4.15 -6.27
CA TRP A 103 -16.53 -5.39 -5.54
C TRP A 103 -17.24 -5.45 -4.19
N ASP A 104 -17.30 -4.32 -3.49
CA ASP A 104 -18.05 -4.22 -2.24
C ASP A 104 -19.55 -4.46 -2.47
N LEU A 105 -20.12 -3.86 -3.53
CA LEU A 105 -21.50 -4.14 -3.97
C LEU A 105 -21.73 -5.62 -4.31
N LEU A 106 -20.83 -6.24 -5.04
CA LEU A 106 -20.94 -7.66 -5.37
C LEU A 106 -20.97 -8.53 -4.11
N GLY A 107 -20.10 -8.22 -3.14
CA GLY A 107 -20.07 -8.91 -1.85
C GLY A 107 -21.34 -8.70 -1.04
N LYS A 108 -21.85 -7.48 -0.99
CA LYS A 108 -23.11 -7.15 -0.30
C LYS A 108 -24.31 -7.81 -0.97
N ALA A 109 -24.40 -7.76 -2.30
CA ALA A 109 -25.47 -8.38 -3.06
C ALA A 109 -25.51 -9.92 -2.92
N SER A 110 -24.35 -10.55 -2.82
CA SER A 110 -24.22 -12.00 -2.62
C SER A 110 -24.18 -12.42 -1.15
N ASN A 111 -24.20 -11.47 -0.22
CA ASN A 111 -24.03 -11.68 1.22
C ASN A 111 -22.77 -12.49 1.56
N GLN A 112 -21.65 -12.18 0.89
CA GLN A 112 -20.35 -12.84 1.06
C GLN A 112 -19.22 -11.84 1.30
N PRO A 113 -18.25 -12.17 2.16
CA PRO A 113 -17.01 -11.41 2.24
C PRO A 113 -16.27 -11.44 0.91
N LEU A 114 -15.57 -10.34 0.59
CA LEU A 114 -14.85 -10.23 -0.67
C LEU A 114 -13.85 -11.38 -0.88
N ALA A 115 -13.09 -11.79 0.12
CA ALA A 115 -12.14 -12.90 -0.01
C ALA A 115 -12.79 -14.22 -0.47
N VAL A 116 -14.05 -14.48 -0.09
CA VAL A 116 -14.80 -15.65 -0.56
C VAL A 116 -15.05 -15.56 -2.06
N LEU A 117 -15.45 -14.39 -2.56
CA LEU A 117 -15.70 -14.17 -4.00
C LEU A 117 -14.41 -14.20 -4.81
N LEU A 118 -13.28 -13.88 -4.18
CA LEU A 118 -11.95 -13.97 -4.78
C LEU A 118 -11.37 -15.40 -4.82
N GLY A 119 -12.09 -16.40 -4.35
CA GLY A 119 -11.71 -17.82 -4.41
C GLY A 119 -11.51 -18.47 -3.04
N GLY A 120 -11.78 -17.75 -1.95
CA GLY A 120 -11.68 -18.25 -0.58
C GLY A 120 -10.39 -17.86 0.12
N TYR A 121 -10.30 -18.24 1.39
CA TYR A 121 -9.19 -17.85 2.26
C TYR A 121 -8.03 -18.84 2.19
N VAL A 122 -6.85 -18.38 1.79
CA VAL A 122 -5.58 -19.07 2.03
C VAL A 122 -5.14 -18.84 3.48
N ARG A 123 -5.44 -17.63 4.00
CA ARG A 123 -5.17 -17.21 5.39
C ARG A 123 -6.25 -16.24 5.86
N ARG A 124 -6.50 -16.19 7.17
CA ARG A 124 -7.51 -15.28 7.76
C ARG A 124 -6.91 -14.13 8.54
N GLU A 125 -5.60 -14.15 8.74
CA GLU A 125 -4.79 -13.11 9.38
C GLU A 125 -3.63 -12.81 8.45
N ILE A 126 -3.37 -11.53 8.23
CA ILE A 126 -2.33 -11.06 7.33
C ILE A 126 -1.19 -10.49 8.16
N ALA A 127 -0.01 -11.09 8.02
CA ALA A 127 1.21 -10.57 8.64
C ALA A 127 1.50 -9.15 8.13
N VAL A 128 1.89 -8.26 9.04
CA VAL A 128 2.24 -6.88 8.70
C VAL A 128 3.66 -6.55 9.13
N SER A 129 4.28 -5.61 8.43
CA SER A 129 5.54 -5.00 8.83
C SER A 129 5.28 -3.72 9.65
N ALA A 130 6.14 -3.42 10.62
CA ALA A 130 6.15 -2.13 11.27
C ALA A 130 7.19 -1.20 10.65
N LEU A 131 6.92 0.11 10.68
CA LEU A 131 7.76 1.13 10.06
C LEU A 131 8.64 1.83 11.08
N VAL A 132 9.93 1.87 10.82
CA VAL A 132 10.93 2.68 11.54
C VAL A 132 11.33 3.83 10.61
N PHE A 133 11.30 5.05 11.13
CA PHE A 133 11.65 6.26 10.38
C PHE A 133 12.10 7.37 11.31
N LYS A 134 12.78 8.37 10.77
CA LYS A 134 13.25 9.53 11.56
C LYS A 134 12.05 10.39 11.96
N LYS A 135 11.82 10.51 13.27
CA LYS A 135 10.77 11.31 13.89
C LYS A 135 11.31 12.67 14.35
N PRO A 136 10.43 13.65 14.72
CA PRO A 136 10.86 14.95 15.22
C PRO A 136 11.83 14.91 16.40
N GLU A 137 11.64 13.97 17.34
CA GLU A 137 12.54 13.77 18.48
C GLU A 137 13.98 13.37 18.08
N HIS A 138 14.18 12.87 16.87
CA HIS A 138 15.50 12.54 16.33
C HIS A 138 16.15 13.73 15.58
N CYS A 139 15.56 14.92 15.69
CA CYS A 139 16.10 16.12 15.02
C CYS A 139 17.51 16.43 15.56
N GLY A 140 18.45 16.64 14.65
CA GLY A 140 19.86 16.90 14.99
C GLY A 140 20.70 15.65 15.24
N MET A 141 20.12 14.49 15.52
CA MET A 141 20.87 13.23 15.68
C MET A 141 21.47 12.75 14.36
N GLN A 142 22.68 12.20 14.43
CA GLN A 142 23.43 11.65 13.29
C GLN A 142 24.30 10.46 13.75
N GLY A 143 24.85 9.73 12.77
CA GLY A 143 25.78 8.64 13.02
C GLY A 143 25.21 7.60 13.98
N LYS A 144 26.03 7.17 14.91
CA LYS A 144 25.68 6.13 15.90
C LYS A 144 24.58 6.55 16.89
N GLU A 145 24.41 7.86 17.12
CA GLU A 145 23.35 8.36 18.00
C GLU A 145 21.98 8.12 17.37
N LEU A 146 21.78 8.54 16.13
CA LEU A 146 20.56 8.29 15.38
C LEU A 146 20.29 6.79 15.23
N ALA A 147 21.32 6.02 14.90
CA ALA A 147 21.20 4.58 14.73
C ALA A 147 20.70 3.88 15.99
N ARG A 148 21.20 4.25 17.17
CA ARG A 148 20.74 3.71 18.47
C ARG A 148 19.30 4.12 18.79
N ALA A 149 18.92 5.37 18.49
CA ALA A 149 17.58 5.87 18.71
C ALA A 149 16.57 5.09 17.85
N LEU A 150 16.84 4.93 16.55
CA LEU A 150 15.98 4.15 15.65
C LEU A 150 15.93 2.65 16.01
N ALA A 151 17.04 2.09 16.49
CA ALA A 151 17.07 0.72 16.99
C ALA A 151 16.20 0.55 18.23
N GLY A 152 16.18 1.54 19.12
CA GLY A 152 15.27 1.61 20.28
C GLY A 152 13.80 1.62 19.85
N ASP A 153 13.45 2.46 18.87
CA ASP A 153 12.11 2.52 18.28
C ASP A 153 11.70 1.17 17.67
N GLY A 154 12.58 0.58 16.87
CA GLY A 154 12.34 -0.72 16.25
C GLY A 154 12.08 -1.82 17.28
N LYS A 155 12.87 -1.85 18.37
CA LYS A 155 12.68 -2.80 19.47
C LYS A 155 11.33 -2.59 20.16
N ALA A 156 10.95 -1.35 20.44
CA ALA A 156 9.65 -1.02 21.04
C ALA A 156 8.47 -1.46 20.16
N LEU A 157 8.57 -1.27 18.83
CA LEU A 157 7.56 -1.73 17.87
C LEU A 157 7.44 -3.26 17.85
N VAL A 158 8.54 -3.98 17.86
CA VAL A 158 8.53 -5.46 17.93
C VAL A 158 7.93 -5.95 19.24
N GLU A 159 8.27 -5.32 20.35
CA GLU A 159 7.75 -5.70 21.66
C GLU A 159 6.26 -5.43 21.81
N SER A 160 5.76 -4.31 21.29
CA SER A 160 4.34 -3.92 21.40
C SER A 160 3.45 -4.64 20.38
N GLN A 161 3.85 -4.68 19.10
CA GLN A 161 3.03 -5.22 18.01
C GLN A 161 3.31 -6.69 17.70
N LYS A 162 4.44 -7.25 18.20
CA LYS A 162 4.90 -8.63 17.92
C LYS A 162 5.14 -8.92 16.43
N VAL A 163 5.44 -7.89 15.64
CA VAL A 163 5.77 -8.06 14.22
C VAL A 163 7.03 -8.89 14.02
N LYS A 164 7.11 -9.57 12.89
CA LYS A 164 8.26 -10.38 12.46
C LYS A 164 9.09 -9.71 11.36
N VAL A 165 8.66 -8.56 10.91
CA VAL A 165 9.31 -7.77 9.87
C VAL A 165 9.30 -6.30 10.27
N LEU A 166 10.47 -5.64 10.19
CA LEU A 166 10.61 -4.19 10.31
C LEU A 166 11.09 -3.59 9.00
N LYS A 167 10.53 -2.46 8.62
CA LYS A 167 10.93 -1.68 7.46
C LYS A 167 11.49 -0.33 7.91
N LEU A 168 12.76 -0.07 7.61
CA LEU A 168 13.36 1.25 7.77
C LEU A 168 13.04 2.11 6.55
N LYS A 169 12.47 3.29 6.76
CA LYS A 169 12.43 4.32 5.72
C LYS A 169 13.81 4.97 5.60
N GLY A 170 14.41 4.76 4.43
CA GLY A 170 15.73 5.28 4.11
C GLY A 170 15.72 6.77 3.79
N SER A 171 16.89 7.28 3.52
CA SER A 171 17.20 8.69 3.29
C SER A 171 18.08 8.88 2.04
N HIS A 172 18.58 10.10 1.84
CA HIS A 172 19.61 10.40 0.82
C HIS A 172 21.03 10.09 1.29
N ASP A 173 21.21 9.49 2.48
CA ASP A 173 22.50 9.11 3.04
C ASP A 173 22.59 7.58 3.22
N PRO A 174 23.11 6.85 2.22
CA PRO A 174 23.22 5.39 2.27
C PRO A 174 24.07 4.86 3.43
N GLU A 175 25.11 5.60 3.82
CA GLU A 175 25.97 5.22 4.94
C GLU A 175 25.22 5.27 6.27
N GLN A 176 24.45 6.35 6.49
CA GLN A 176 23.61 6.47 7.67
C GLN A 176 22.51 5.41 7.70
N ASP A 177 21.88 5.14 6.54
CA ASP A 177 20.80 4.14 6.47
C ASP A 177 21.33 2.73 6.78
N VAL A 178 22.51 2.37 6.25
CA VAL A 178 23.13 1.07 6.58
C VAL A 178 23.56 1.01 8.05
N LEU A 179 24.08 2.10 8.61
CA LEU A 179 24.40 2.16 10.04
C LEU A 179 23.15 1.97 10.92
N ASN A 180 22.01 2.53 10.49
CA ASN A 180 20.73 2.35 11.16
C ASN A 180 20.26 0.87 11.08
N MET A 181 20.44 0.23 9.92
CA MET A 181 20.10 -1.17 9.72
C MET A 181 20.97 -2.11 10.57
N GLU A 182 22.27 -1.85 10.67
CA GLU A 182 23.20 -2.59 11.53
C GLU A 182 22.81 -2.49 13.01
N ALA A 183 22.42 -1.29 13.47
CA ALA A 183 21.97 -1.09 14.84
C ALA A 183 20.63 -1.79 15.12
N LEU A 184 19.71 -1.83 14.17
CA LEU A 184 18.45 -2.60 14.27
C LEU A 184 18.76 -4.10 14.39
N GLU A 185 19.64 -4.64 13.54
CA GLU A 185 20.06 -6.05 13.59
C GLU A 185 20.67 -6.42 14.94
N GLU A 186 21.59 -5.58 15.45
CA GLU A 186 22.23 -5.78 16.75
C GLU A 186 21.19 -5.77 17.90
N ALA A 187 20.26 -4.81 17.88
CA ALA A 187 19.23 -4.69 18.92
C ALA A 187 18.21 -5.82 18.92
N LEU A 188 17.93 -6.40 17.73
CA LEU A 188 16.93 -7.45 17.51
C LEU A 188 17.54 -8.85 17.43
N GLN A 189 18.87 -8.97 17.37
CA GLN A 189 19.61 -10.24 17.38
C GLN A 189 19.14 -11.24 16.32
N GLY A 190 18.83 -10.76 15.10
CA GLY A 190 18.38 -11.58 13.98
C GLY A 190 16.99 -12.23 14.14
N THR A 191 16.21 -11.86 15.14
CA THR A 191 14.90 -12.47 15.41
C THR A 191 13.77 -11.92 14.54
N VAL A 192 14.03 -10.81 13.85
CA VAL A 192 13.09 -10.10 12.96
C VAL A 192 13.76 -9.87 11.61
N LYS A 193 13.02 -10.07 10.53
CA LYS A 193 13.50 -9.73 9.19
C LYS A 193 13.48 -8.21 8.99
N LEU A 194 14.48 -7.71 8.28
CA LEU A 194 14.66 -6.28 8.03
C LEU A 194 14.43 -5.92 6.57
N ARG A 195 13.87 -4.76 6.34
CA ARG A 195 13.73 -4.11 5.04
C ARG A 195 14.28 -2.70 5.13
N VAL A 196 14.88 -2.21 4.05
CA VAL A 196 15.19 -0.79 3.91
C VAL A 196 14.65 -0.29 2.57
N ASP A 197 14.03 0.88 2.60
CA ASP A 197 13.37 1.50 1.46
C ASP A 197 13.82 2.96 1.33
N PRO A 198 14.85 3.21 0.52
CA PRO A 198 15.33 4.56 0.21
C PRO A 198 14.41 5.36 -0.72
N ASN A 199 13.36 4.75 -1.28
CA ASN A 199 12.48 5.38 -2.28
C ASN A 199 13.27 5.99 -3.46
N ALA A 200 14.16 5.20 -4.06
CA ALA A 200 15.02 5.54 -5.19
C ALA A 200 16.02 6.71 -4.94
N ALA A 201 16.33 6.98 -3.67
CA ALA A 201 17.22 8.09 -3.32
C ALA A 201 18.70 7.77 -3.45
N TRP A 202 19.10 6.50 -3.59
CA TRP A 202 20.50 6.10 -3.73
C TRP A 202 20.94 6.06 -5.20
N THR A 203 22.24 6.02 -5.44
CA THR A 203 22.79 5.71 -6.75
C THR A 203 23.14 4.23 -6.86
N VAL A 204 23.30 3.73 -8.10
CA VAL A 204 23.81 2.36 -8.33
C VAL A 204 25.16 2.15 -7.63
N ALA A 205 26.06 3.12 -7.74
CA ALA A 205 27.40 3.04 -7.13
C ALA A 205 27.32 2.98 -5.60
N ASP A 206 26.47 3.81 -5.00
CA ASP A 206 26.23 3.78 -3.55
C ASP A 206 25.64 2.45 -3.11
N THR A 207 24.62 1.97 -3.81
CA THR A 207 23.97 0.69 -3.49
C THR A 207 24.97 -0.45 -3.53
N LEU A 208 25.77 -0.56 -4.62
CA LEU A 208 26.79 -1.60 -4.75
C LEU A 208 27.84 -1.53 -3.64
N ARG A 209 28.20 -0.33 -3.19
CA ARG A 209 29.12 -0.14 -2.06
C ARG A 209 28.52 -0.62 -0.74
N MET A 210 27.20 -0.46 -0.55
CA MET A 210 26.49 -0.83 0.69
C MET A 210 26.12 -2.32 0.74
N LEU A 211 25.95 -3.00 -0.39
CA LEU A 211 25.53 -4.40 -0.46
C LEU A 211 26.33 -5.32 0.49
N PRO A 212 27.70 -5.28 0.56
CA PRO A 212 28.46 -6.21 1.41
C PRO A 212 28.15 -6.08 2.91
N ARG A 213 27.61 -4.94 3.34
CA ARG A 213 27.17 -4.72 4.71
C ARG A 213 25.72 -5.21 4.90
N LEU A 214 24.80 -4.82 4.01
CA LEU A 214 23.40 -5.22 4.07
C LEU A 214 23.23 -6.74 3.99
N GLN A 215 24.01 -7.43 3.17
CA GLN A 215 23.93 -8.89 3.01
C GLN A 215 24.34 -9.70 4.25
N LYS A 216 24.91 -9.06 5.27
CA LYS A 216 25.22 -9.70 6.56
C LYS A 216 24.06 -9.66 7.56
N LEU A 217 23.03 -8.88 7.24
CA LEU A 217 21.87 -8.68 8.09
C LEU A 217 20.75 -9.67 7.72
N ASN A 218 19.79 -9.88 8.61
CA ASN A 218 18.62 -10.72 8.34
C ASN A 218 17.61 -10.00 7.43
N MET A 219 18.02 -9.74 6.17
CA MET A 219 17.22 -9.01 5.20
C MET A 219 16.06 -9.85 4.67
N ASP A 220 14.85 -9.28 4.65
CA ASP A 220 13.73 -9.80 3.88
C ASP A 220 13.88 -9.41 2.39
N TYR A 221 14.13 -8.11 2.13
CA TYR A 221 14.52 -7.57 0.83
C TYR A 221 15.06 -6.13 0.94
N LEU A 222 15.72 -5.69 -0.12
CA LEU A 222 16.07 -4.28 -0.35
C LEU A 222 15.07 -3.69 -1.35
N GLU A 223 14.35 -2.64 -0.96
CA GLU A 223 13.27 -2.03 -1.74
C GLU A 223 13.73 -0.76 -2.42
N ASP A 224 13.50 -0.66 -3.72
CA ASP A 224 13.74 0.53 -4.56
C ASP A 224 14.97 1.38 -4.13
N PRO A 225 16.18 0.82 -4.09
CA PRO A 225 17.36 1.62 -3.78
C PRO A 225 17.62 2.70 -4.84
N VAL A 226 17.26 2.41 -6.09
CA VAL A 226 17.45 3.27 -7.26
C VAL A 226 16.20 3.27 -8.12
N GLU A 227 16.07 4.25 -9.03
CA GLU A 227 15.02 4.31 -10.03
C GLU A 227 15.37 3.50 -11.27
N GLY A 228 14.38 2.78 -11.82
CA GLY A 228 14.43 2.15 -13.13
C GLY A 228 14.96 0.72 -13.15
N LEU A 229 14.41 -0.07 -14.08
CA LEU A 229 14.65 -1.51 -14.17
C LEU A 229 16.09 -1.87 -14.55
N ASP A 230 16.73 -1.11 -15.46
CA ASP A 230 18.13 -1.37 -15.86
C ASP A 230 19.10 -1.15 -14.69
N ALA A 231 18.86 -0.13 -13.87
CA ALA A 231 19.65 0.15 -12.68
C ALA A 231 19.45 -0.94 -11.62
N LEU A 232 18.21 -1.35 -11.37
CA LEU A 232 17.89 -2.47 -10.47
C LEU A 232 18.52 -3.78 -10.95
N ALA A 233 18.47 -4.08 -12.25
CA ALA A 233 19.08 -5.29 -12.82
C ALA A 233 20.60 -5.34 -12.59
N ARG A 234 21.30 -4.21 -12.68
CA ARG A 234 22.75 -4.14 -12.36
C ARG A 234 23.03 -4.46 -10.89
N ILE A 235 22.20 -3.93 -9.98
CA ILE A 235 22.32 -4.20 -8.55
C ILE A 235 22.00 -5.67 -8.28
N ARG A 236 20.96 -6.21 -8.93
CA ARG A 236 20.50 -7.59 -8.74
C ARG A 236 21.56 -8.63 -9.07
N GLN A 237 22.47 -8.34 -10.03
CA GLN A 237 23.58 -9.23 -10.39
C GLN A 237 24.57 -9.44 -9.22
N GLU A 238 24.70 -8.49 -8.33
CA GLU A 238 25.62 -8.52 -7.19
C GLU A 238 24.90 -8.76 -5.84
N ALA A 239 23.56 -8.63 -5.83
CA ALA A 239 22.77 -8.82 -4.62
C ALA A 239 22.47 -10.29 -4.37
N HIS A 240 22.81 -10.79 -3.16
CA HIS A 240 22.44 -12.13 -2.69
C HIS A 240 21.14 -12.15 -1.87
N MET A 241 20.60 -10.97 -1.52
CA MET A 241 19.27 -10.80 -0.93
C MET A 241 18.26 -10.43 -2.02
N PRO A 242 16.96 -10.68 -1.83
CA PRO A 242 15.94 -10.25 -2.77
C PRO A 242 15.91 -8.74 -2.96
N LEU A 243 15.63 -8.28 -4.19
CA LEU A 243 15.27 -6.90 -4.49
C LEU A 243 13.76 -6.81 -4.68
N ALA A 244 13.16 -5.76 -4.10
CA ALA A 244 11.75 -5.46 -4.24
C ALA A 244 11.53 -4.10 -4.88
N THR A 245 10.37 -3.92 -5.54
CA THR A 245 9.99 -2.62 -6.09
C THR A 245 8.50 -2.32 -5.95
N ASN A 246 8.21 -1.08 -5.62
CA ASN A 246 6.90 -0.46 -5.77
C ASN A 246 6.92 0.73 -6.76
N MET A 247 8.11 1.16 -7.22
CA MET A 247 8.30 2.36 -8.04
C MET A 247 8.64 2.06 -9.49
N SER A 248 9.31 0.94 -9.78
CA SER A 248 9.81 0.61 -11.13
C SER A 248 8.90 -0.38 -11.88
N VAL A 249 7.96 -1.06 -11.19
CA VAL A 249 6.92 -1.90 -11.80
C VAL A 249 5.57 -1.44 -11.29
N VAL A 250 4.92 -0.55 -12.04
CA VAL A 250 3.68 0.15 -11.63
C VAL A 250 2.52 0.00 -12.61
N LYS A 251 2.74 -0.67 -13.74
CA LYS A 251 1.74 -0.96 -14.77
C LYS A 251 2.05 -2.28 -15.47
N PRO A 252 1.06 -2.90 -16.16
CA PRO A 252 1.25 -4.21 -16.81
C PRO A 252 2.44 -4.28 -17.78
N ASP A 253 2.73 -3.20 -18.52
CA ASP A 253 3.82 -3.16 -19.49
C ASP A 253 5.22 -3.27 -18.86
N ASP A 254 5.37 -2.96 -17.59
CA ASP A 254 6.64 -3.02 -16.88
C ASP A 254 7.02 -4.47 -16.49
N VAL A 255 6.01 -5.33 -16.25
CA VAL A 255 6.24 -6.70 -15.76
C VAL A 255 7.09 -7.56 -16.71
N PRO A 256 6.82 -7.61 -18.03
CA PRO A 256 7.67 -8.36 -18.95
C PRO A 256 9.11 -7.84 -19.02
N ALA A 257 9.31 -6.54 -18.88
CA ALA A 257 10.64 -5.95 -18.85
C ALA A 257 11.39 -6.30 -17.58
N ALA A 258 10.75 -6.18 -16.41
CA ALA A 258 11.33 -6.56 -15.13
C ALA A 258 11.76 -8.02 -15.11
N PHE A 259 10.92 -8.92 -15.61
CA PHE A 259 11.22 -10.35 -15.69
C PHE A 259 12.40 -10.66 -16.65
N ARG A 260 12.39 -10.10 -17.87
CA ARG A 260 13.47 -10.34 -18.84
C ARG A 260 14.84 -9.84 -18.36
N LEU A 261 14.86 -8.73 -17.63
CA LEU A 261 16.08 -8.16 -17.07
C LEU A 261 16.52 -8.86 -15.79
N GLY A 262 15.66 -9.67 -15.17
CA GLY A 262 15.90 -10.19 -13.83
C GLY A 262 16.11 -9.08 -12.80
N ALA A 263 15.35 -7.98 -12.94
CA ALA A 263 15.61 -6.75 -12.22
C ALA A 263 15.19 -6.83 -10.75
N VAL A 264 14.16 -7.61 -10.43
CA VAL A 264 13.59 -7.73 -9.09
C VAL A 264 13.08 -9.15 -8.82
N ASP A 265 12.97 -9.48 -7.54
CA ASP A 265 12.43 -10.76 -7.04
C ASP A 265 11.02 -10.60 -6.48
N VAL A 266 10.70 -9.40 -5.94
CA VAL A 266 9.44 -9.13 -5.26
C VAL A 266 8.77 -7.88 -5.86
N ILE A 267 7.52 -8.01 -6.28
CA ILE A 267 6.69 -6.86 -6.69
C ILE A 267 5.79 -6.46 -5.53
N LEU A 268 5.92 -5.19 -5.12
CA LEU A 268 5.12 -4.60 -4.05
C LEU A 268 3.95 -3.86 -4.68
N ALA A 269 2.83 -4.57 -4.79
CA ALA A 269 1.61 -4.05 -5.41
C ALA A 269 0.71 -3.35 -4.39
N ASP A 270 -0.14 -2.49 -4.87
CA ASP A 270 -1.32 -2.03 -4.15
C ASP A 270 -2.50 -1.90 -5.14
N VAL A 271 -3.72 -1.97 -4.62
CA VAL A 271 -4.91 -1.93 -5.49
C VAL A 271 -5.05 -0.61 -6.25
N HIS A 272 -4.50 0.49 -5.72
CA HIS A 272 -4.64 1.82 -6.31
C HIS A 272 -3.77 1.98 -7.55
N LYS A 273 -2.49 1.56 -7.46
CA LYS A 273 -1.51 1.66 -8.56
C LYS A 273 -1.93 0.82 -9.76
N TRP A 274 -2.57 -0.31 -9.49
CA TRP A 274 -2.93 -1.28 -10.52
C TRP A 274 -4.35 -1.09 -11.06
N GLY A 275 -5.10 -0.11 -10.56
CA GLY A 275 -6.45 0.22 -11.05
C GLY A 275 -7.56 -0.65 -10.48
N GLY A 276 -7.32 -1.31 -9.35
CA GLY A 276 -8.32 -2.06 -8.61
C GLY A 276 -7.88 -3.46 -8.15
N ILE A 277 -8.79 -4.16 -7.54
CA ILE A 277 -8.65 -5.52 -7.01
C ILE A 277 -8.42 -6.53 -8.13
N SER A 278 -9.24 -6.47 -9.20
CA SER A 278 -9.13 -7.39 -10.36
C SER A 278 -7.77 -7.29 -11.07
N PRO A 279 -7.27 -6.10 -11.43
CA PRO A 279 -5.94 -5.97 -12.02
C PRO A 279 -4.81 -6.43 -11.08
N THR A 280 -4.92 -6.15 -9.79
CA THR A 280 -3.94 -6.61 -8.79
C THR A 280 -3.89 -8.14 -8.70
N ARG A 281 -5.03 -8.81 -8.79
CA ARG A 281 -5.08 -10.28 -8.85
C ARG A 281 -4.51 -10.84 -10.15
N LYS A 282 -4.74 -10.17 -11.29
CA LYS A 282 -4.12 -10.55 -12.57
C LYS A 282 -2.60 -10.42 -12.51
N LEU A 283 -2.09 -9.36 -11.85
CA LEU A 283 -0.67 -9.22 -11.56
C LEU A 283 -0.16 -10.40 -10.73
N ALA A 284 -0.83 -10.73 -9.62
CA ALA A 284 -0.43 -11.82 -8.74
C ALA A 284 -0.33 -13.16 -9.48
N ALA A 285 -1.32 -13.49 -10.33
CA ALA A 285 -1.27 -14.68 -11.16
C ALA A 285 -0.09 -14.65 -12.16
N THR A 286 0.19 -13.49 -12.74
CA THR A 286 1.34 -13.30 -13.65
C THR A 286 2.66 -13.50 -12.90
N CYS A 287 2.83 -12.91 -11.72
CA CYS A 287 4.01 -13.11 -10.88
C CYS A 287 4.21 -14.58 -10.51
N GLU A 288 3.14 -15.27 -10.14
CA GLU A 288 3.19 -16.69 -9.81
C GLU A 288 3.71 -17.55 -10.97
N PHE A 289 3.25 -17.32 -12.20
CA PHE A 289 3.73 -18.03 -13.39
C PHE A 289 5.17 -17.66 -13.77
N LEU A 290 5.60 -16.44 -13.46
CA LEU A 290 6.96 -15.97 -13.73
C LEU A 290 7.95 -16.33 -12.60
N GLY A 291 7.51 -16.93 -11.49
CA GLY A 291 8.35 -17.24 -10.33
C GLY A 291 8.80 -16.01 -9.55
N LEU A 292 8.07 -14.89 -9.65
CA LEU A 292 8.28 -13.70 -8.84
C LEU A 292 7.45 -13.79 -7.56
N SER A 293 7.95 -13.23 -6.46
CA SER A 293 7.18 -13.05 -5.23
C SER A 293 6.39 -11.75 -5.24
N MET A 294 5.44 -11.63 -4.32
CA MET A 294 4.59 -10.43 -4.22
C MET A 294 4.29 -10.08 -2.76
N SER A 295 4.19 -8.79 -2.47
CA SER A 295 3.64 -8.25 -1.22
C SER A 295 2.69 -7.10 -1.52
N MET A 296 1.95 -6.66 -0.48
CA MET A 296 1.13 -5.45 -0.59
C MET A 296 1.92 -4.26 -0.04
N HIS A 297 2.05 -3.24 -0.88
CA HIS A 297 2.61 -1.94 -0.53
C HIS A 297 1.59 -1.09 0.21
N SER A 298 2.05 -0.15 1.02
CA SER A 298 1.20 0.87 1.65
C SER A 298 1.44 2.24 1.04
N GLY A 299 0.36 2.84 0.53
CA GLY A 299 0.26 4.23 0.09
C GLY A 299 -0.49 5.11 1.10
N SER A 300 -0.45 4.78 2.38
CA SER A 300 -1.18 5.43 3.47
C SER A 300 -2.71 5.24 3.34
N GLU A 301 -3.12 4.00 3.25
CA GLU A 301 -4.54 3.60 3.24
C GLU A 301 -5.22 3.95 4.57
N LEU A 302 -6.51 4.31 4.48
CA LEU A 302 -7.45 4.25 5.58
C LEU A 302 -8.14 2.86 5.58
N GLY A 303 -9.11 2.68 6.45
CA GLY A 303 -9.70 1.36 6.71
C GLY A 303 -10.37 0.70 5.52
N ILE A 304 -10.98 1.45 4.59
CA ILE A 304 -11.65 0.87 3.41
C ILE A 304 -10.62 0.20 2.48
N SER A 305 -9.56 0.91 2.14
CA SER A 305 -8.50 0.35 1.29
C SER A 305 -7.70 -0.73 2.01
N THR A 306 -7.47 -0.57 3.31
CA THR A 306 -6.82 -1.62 4.13
C THR A 306 -7.65 -2.91 4.10
N ALA A 307 -8.98 -2.83 4.25
CA ALA A 307 -9.85 -3.99 4.13
C ALA A 307 -9.71 -4.67 2.75
N ALA A 308 -9.68 -3.89 1.66
CA ALA A 308 -9.47 -4.42 0.31
C ALA A 308 -8.12 -5.15 0.19
N HIS A 309 -7.04 -4.57 0.70
CA HIS A 309 -5.71 -5.19 0.73
C HIS A 309 -5.72 -6.51 1.51
N LEU A 310 -6.35 -6.53 2.69
CA LEU A 310 -6.46 -7.72 3.53
C LEU A 310 -7.22 -8.84 2.81
N HIS A 311 -8.34 -8.54 2.13
CA HIS A 311 -9.09 -9.52 1.35
C HIS A 311 -8.28 -10.07 0.17
N VAL A 312 -7.57 -9.20 -0.57
CA VAL A 312 -6.71 -9.62 -1.69
C VAL A 312 -5.59 -10.53 -1.18
N ALA A 313 -4.88 -10.13 -0.12
CA ALA A 313 -3.82 -10.94 0.47
C ALA A 313 -4.32 -12.26 1.06
N ALA A 314 -5.53 -12.26 1.64
CA ALA A 314 -6.16 -13.46 2.17
C ALA A 314 -6.49 -14.50 1.10
N ALA A 315 -6.91 -14.06 -0.09
CA ALA A 315 -7.33 -14.92 -1.19
C ALA A 315 -6.22 -15.22 -2.20
N THR A 316 -5.00 -14.69 -2.00
CA THR A 316 -3.91 -14.78 -2.99
C THR A 316 -2.68 -15.42 -2.36
N ARG A 317 -2.37 -16.66 -2.77
CA ARG A 317 -1.31 -17.48 -2.15
C ARG A 317 0.07 -16.84 -2.22
N ILE A 318 0.42 -16.25 -3.35
CA ILE A 318 1.74 -15.67 -3.63
C ILE A 318 2.03 -14.39 -2.82
N ILE A 319 1.01 -13.74 -2.24
CA ILE A 319 1.19 -12.60 -1.34
C ILE A 319 1.50 -13.17 0.05
N ASP A 320 2.74 -13.59 0.26
CA ASP A 320 3.22 -14.29 1.46
C ASP A 320 4.23 -13.48 2.29
N HIS A 321 4.77 -12.40 1.76
CA HIS A 321 5.52 -11.42 2.53
C HIS A 321 4.59 -10.58 3.42
N ALA A 322 5.08 -10.15 4.57
CA ALA A 322 4.35 -9.24 5.45
C ALA A 322 3.92 -7.97 4.70
N MET A 323 2.65 -7.61 4.80
CA MET A 323 2.08 -6.43 4.16
C MET A 323 2.61 -5.16 4.84
N ASP A 324 2.98 -4.16 4.08
CA ASP A 324 3.26 -2.84 4.63
C ASP A 324 1.95 -2.17 5.06
N THR A 325 1.98 -1.45 6.17
CA THR A 325 0.84 -0.64 6.62
C THR A 325 1.32 0.62 7.34
N THR A 326 0.66 1.73 7.06
CA THR A 326 0.79 2.98 7.80
C THR A 326 -0.45 3.28 8.65
N LEU A 327 -1.39 2.35 8.71
CA LEU A 327 -2.66 2.55 9.41
C LEU A 327 -2.44 2.85 10.91
N THR A 328 -1.42 2.24 11.52
CA THR A 328 -1.05 2.49 12.93
C THR A 328 -0.50 3.90 13.20
N LEU A 329 -0.20 4.67 12.15
CA LEU A 329 0.25 6.05 12.24
C LEU A 329 -0.90 7.07 12.11
N GLN A 330 -2.11 6.64 11.75
CA GLN A 330 -3.27 7.51 11.65
C GLN A 330 -3.81 7.85 13.05
N GLU A 331 -4.17 9.11 13.30
CA GLU A 331 -4.85 9.49 14.54
C GLU A 331 -6.30 9.01 14.60
N SER A 332 -6.90 8.79 13.44
CA SER A 332 -8.29 8.41 13.27
C SER A 332 -8.47 7.60 11.98
N ASP A 333 -9.69 7.18 11.73
CA ASP A 333 -10.12 6.52 10.51
C ASP A 333 -11.51 7.04 10.12
N ILE A 334 -12.00 6.65 8.96
CA ILE A 334 -13.31 7.01 8.42
C ILE A 334 -14.34 5.88 8.56
N ILE A 335 -13.97 4.76 9.18
CA ILE A 335 -14.84 3.60 9.41
C ILE A 335 -15.24 3.49 10.88
N ASP A 336 -16.30 2.71 11.16
CA ASP A 336 -16.83 2.51 12.50
C ASP A 336 -15.83 1.79 13.41
N GLU A 337 -15.31 0.64 12.96
CA GLU A 337 -14.36 -0.18 13.70
C GLU A 337 -12.98 -0.11 13.00
N PRO A 338 -12.06 0.73 13.50
CA PRO A 338 -10.74 0.90 12.89
C PRO A 338 -9.92 -0.40 12.88
N LEU A 339 -9.23 -0.67 11.77
CA LEU A 339 -8.42 -1.87 11.57
C LEU A 339 -6.97 -1.73 12.07
N HIS A 340 -6.65 -0.70 12.85
CA HIS A 340 -5.28 -0.37 13.24
C HIS A 340 -4.71 -1.20 14.43
N ASP A 341 -5.49 -2.11 14.99
CA ASP A 341 -5.08 -2.91 16.14
C ASP A 341 -4.25 -4.14 15.69
N VAL A 342 -2.96 -3.92 15.52
CA VAL A 342 -2.01 -4.99 15.18
C VAL A 342 -1.74 -5.84 16.41
N ARG A 343 -2.21 -7.07 16.43
CA ARG A 343 -1.98 -8.04 17.51
C ARG A 343 -1.21 -9.24 17.02
N GLY A 344 -0.12 -9.57 17.69
CA GLY A 344 0.72 -10.71 17.28
C GLY A 344 1.39 -10.53 15.93
N GLY A 345 1.55 -9.29 15.44
CA GLY A 345 2.15 -8.98 14.15
C GLY A 345 1.23 -9.20 12.95
N VAL A 346 -0.08 -9.31 13.17
CA VAL A 346 -1.07 -9.57 12.13
C VAL A 346 -2.26 -8.62 12.21
N LEU A 347 -2.97 -8.49 11.09
CA LEU A 347 -4.30 -7.88 11.02
C LEU A 347 -5.32 -8.93 10.59
N PRO A 348 -6.48 -9.05 11.26
CA PRO A 348 -7.54 -9.95 10.85
C PRO A 348 -8.22 -9.45 9.58
N VAL A 349 -8.63 -10.37 8.71
CA VAL A 349 -9.44 -10.04 7.53
C VAL A 349 -10.88 -9.80 7.97
N PRO A 350 -11.51 -8.66 7.57
CA PRO A 350 -12.90 -8.39 7.92
C PRO A 350 -13.86 -9.49 7.45
N GLY A 351 -14.85 -9.86 8.28
CA GLY A 351 -15.70 -11.02 8.04
C GLY A 351 -17.08 -10.72 7.45
N GLY A 352 -17.47 -9.44 7.32
CA GLY A 352 -18.79 -9.02 6.82
C GLY A 352 -18.90 -9.09 5.30
N PRO A 353 -20.12 -8.93 4.74
CA PRO A 353 -20.34 -8.86 3.30
C PRO A 353 -19.56 -7.72 2.64
N GLY A 354 -19.08 -7.95 1.42
CA GLY A 354 -18.25 -6.98 0.72
C GLY A 354 -16.88 -6.85 1.36
N LEU A 355 -16.46 -5.62 1.60
CA LEU A 355 -15.21 -5.30 2.30
C LEU A 355 -15.31 -5.55 3.82
N GLY A 356 -16.52 -5.78 4.35
CA GLY A 356 -16.72 -6.05 5.77
C GLY A 356 -16.47 -4.87 6.69
N VAL A 357 -16.47 -3.65 6.16
CA VAL A 357 -16.33 -2.40 6.92
C VAL A 357 -17.44 -1.43 6.56
N THR A 358 -17.77 -0.52 7.49
CA THR A 358 -18.84 0.48 7.33
C THR A 358 -18.28 1.87 7.53
N ILE A 359 -18.68 2.82 6.69
CA ILE A 359 -18.29 4.22 6.84
C ILE A 359 -18.96 4.82 8.08
N ASN A 360 -18.16 5.50 8.90
CA ASN A 360 -18.67 6.37 9.96
C ASN A 360 -18.95 7.75 9.39
N GLU A 361 -20.23 8.10 9.30
CA GLU A 361 -20.68 9.36 8.66
C GLU A 361 -20.20 10.62 9.38
N GLU A 362 -20.05 10.57 10.69
CA GLU A 362 -19.56 11.71 11.48
C GLU A 362 -18.07 11.94 11.22
N LYS A 363 -17.27 10.87 11.30
CA LYS A 363 -15.84 10.91 10.99
C LYS A 363 -15.58 11.33 9.55
N LEU A 364 -16.33 10.79 8.59
CA LEU A 364 -16.20 11.14 7.17
C LEU A 364 -16.43 12.64 6.98
N ARG A 365 -17.54 13.20 7.53
CA ARG A 365 -17.85 14.64 7.43
C ARG A 365 -16.78 15.50 8.12
N TYR A 366 -16.30 15.08 9.28
CA TYR A 366 -15.25 15.79 10.00
C TYR A 366 -13.96 15.89 9.17
N HIS A 367 -13.48 14.78 8.62
CA HIS A 367 -12.26 14.74 7.82
C HIS A 367 -12.42 15.37 6.42
N ALA A 368 -13.63 15.38 5.86
CA ALA A 368 -13.95 16.12 4.64
C ALA A 368 -13.85 17.63 4.88
N ALA A 369 -14.43 18.15 5.97
CA ALA A 369 -14.32 19.55 6.34
C ALA A 369 -12.87 19.99 6.61
N GLN A 370 -12.01 19.10 7.10
CA GLN A 370 -10.58 19.37 7.21
C GLN A 370 -9.93 19.54 5.82
N ASN A 371 -10.24 18.66 4.86
CA ASN A 371 -9.73 18.81 3.49
C ASN A 371 -10.25 20.07 2.79
N GLU A 372 -11.51 20.41 2.97
CA GLU A 372 -12.08 21.65 2.41
C GLU A 372 -11.33 22.90 2.91
N ARG A 373 -10.98 22.94 4.19
CA ARG A 373 -10.26 24.06 4.82
C ARG A 373 -8.79 24.11 4.41
N ASP A 374 -8.09 22.96 4.43
CA ASP A 374 -6.64 22.90 4.38
C ASP A 374 -6.10 22.51 2.98
N GLY A 375 -6.97 22.02 2.10
CA GLY A 375 -6.59 21.45 0.80
C GLY A 375 -6.00 20.06 0.92
N ASP A 376 -5.54 19.51 -0.22
CA ASP A 376 -4.86 18.22 -0.23
C ASP A 376 -3.49 18.34 0.43
N ALA A 377 -3.14 17.39 1.29
CA ALA A 377 -1.79 17.26 1.81
C ALA A 377 -0.82 16.82 0.70
N ALA A 378 0.39 17.38 0.70
CA ALA A 378 1.42 17.11 -0.28
C ALA A 378 2.04 15.70 -0.13
#